data_609d85cf804f8220133d2d9a8aea62c6
#
_entry.id   609d85cf804f8220133d2d9a8aea62c6
#
_cell.length_a   1.000
_cell.length_b   1.000
_cell.length_c   1.000
_cell.angle_alpha   90.00
_cell.angle_beta   90.00
_cell.angle_gamma   90.00
#
_symmetry.space_group_name_H-M   'P 1'
#
loop_
_entity.id
_entity.type
_entity.pdbx_description
1 polymer ?
#
loop_
_entity_poly.entity_id
_entity_poly.type
_entity_poly.pdbx_seq_one_letter_code
_entity_poly.pdbx_strand_id
1 'polypeptide(L)'
;MKHFFLLLCLWLPGVAAWADPAPLLPPLSIAEQFMAPTGWLAMKSHLCCEVAGQAKHQTLGQQIPPRVQRTCQLVRQDSATAVVAVELRDSLSRRDFYLHFHREAEGWKLSAIRNLAMTHLGPPMVALLAAMPPAEVADYNRKHPDASHAFTIGNLRLWTSADADIAAHFYQHRAAFQEVLKRVQTGQFFDPILDADEATDEQAANADPAVHALLRQLYLGRVTRRATSCGSCLEFVIGGKTGSTVGLLYQPEASLLPAMQPDGLIVLRPLGNGWYLYKTT
;
A
#
# COMPACT_ATOMS: atom_id res chain seq x y z
N MET A 1 19.98 -61.59 -66.98
CA MET A 1 19.21 -61.42 -65.78
C MET A 1 19.74 -60.22 -65.04
N LYS A 2 19.01 -59.06 -65.05
CA LYS A 2 19.39 -57.85 -64.39
C LYS A 2 18.40 -57.58 -63.24
N HIS A 3 18.86 -57.66 -62.00
CA HIS A 3 18.04 -57.38 -60.83
C HIS A 3 18.02 -55.86 -60.57
N PHE A 4 16.84 -55.31 -60.63
CA PHE A 4 16.55 -53.91 -60.28
C PHE A 4 16.17 -53.89 -58.81
N PHE A 5 17.03 -53.24 -57.96
CA PHE A 5 16.73 -53.03 -56.57
C PHE A 5 16.00 -51.66 -56.45
N LEU A 6 14.75 -51.68 -56.05
CA LEU A 6 13.96 -50.46 -55.78
C LEU A 6 14.19 -50.01 -54.31
N LEU A 7 14.89 -48.90 -54.11
CA LEU A 7 15.06 -48.29 -52.80
C LEU A 7 13.84 -47.47 -52.47
N LEU A 8 13.04 -47.92 -51.54
CA LEU A 8 11.86 -47.22 -51.00
C LEU A 8 12.33 -46.27 -49.88
N CYS A 9 12.47 -44.96 -50.16
CA CYS A 9 12.72 -43.91 -49.14
C CYS A 9 11.42 -43.66 -48.38
N LEU A 10 11.35 -44.15 -47.13
CA LEU A 10 10.33 -43.79 -46.17
C LEU A 10 10.58 -42.37 -45.64
N TRP A 11 9.79 -41.44 -46.14
CA TRP A 11 9.69 -40.11 -45.54
C TRP A 11 8.81 -40.21 -44.28
N LEU A 12 9.43 -40.13 -43.07
CA LEU A 12 8.74 -39.91 -41.81
C LEU A 12 8.46 -38.42 -41.68
N PRO A 13 7.19 -37.98 -41.58
CA PRO A 13 6.92 -36.59 -41.24
C PRO A 13 7.36 -36.34 -39.79
N GLY A 14 8.37 -35.50 -39.61
CA GLY A 14 8.76 -35.03 -38.30
C GLY A 14 7.59 -34.27 -37.67
N VAL A 15 6.98 -34.85 -36.64
CA VAL A 15 6.02 -34.14 -35.78
C VAL A 15 6.81 -33.11 -35.02
N ALA A 16 6.76 -31.85 -35.47
CA ALA A 16 7.24 -30.71 -34.67
C ALA A 16 6.37 -30.66 -33.41
N ALA A 17 6.91 -31.11 -32.30
CA ALA A 17 6.29 -30.90 -30.99
C ALA A 17 6.25 -29.38 -30.78
N TRP A 18 5.07 -28.80 -30.89
CA TRP A 18 4.82 -27.43 -30.45
C TRP A 18 4.96 -27.46 -28.96
N ALA A 19 6.10 -26.90 -28.47
CA ALA A 19 6.25 -26.65 -27.06
C ALA A 19 5.18 -25.65 -26.67
N ASP A 20 4.27 -26.04 -25.79
CA ASP A 20 3.31 -25.08 -25.21
C ASP A 20 4.08 -23.90 -24.67
N PRO A 21 3.65 -22.65 -24.96
CA PRO A 21 4.30 -21.48 -24.41
C PRO A 21 4.31 -21.62 -22.89
N ALA A 22 5.48 -21.42 -22.28
CA ALA A 22 5.61 -21.50 -20.82
C ALA A 22 4.53 -20.61 -20.16
N PRO A 23 3.84 -21.11 -19.13
CA PRO A 23 2.76 -20.36 -18.50
C PRO A 23 3.29 -19.01 -18.00
N LEU A 24 2.57 -17.94 -18.34
CA LEU A 24 2.93 -16.57 -17.93
C LEU A 24 2.92 -16.48 -16.40
N LEU A 25 4.04 -16.06 -15.81
CA LEU A 25 4.15 -15.92 -14.36
C LEU A 25 3.16 -14.84 -13.84
N PRO A 26 2.36 -15.14 -12.80
CA PRO A 26 1.47 -14.18 -12.18
C PRO A 26 2.29 -13.16 -11.35
N PRO A 27 1.72 -11.94 -11.06
CA PRO A 27 2.41 -10.89 -10.30
C PRO A 27 2.99 -11.34 -8.96
N LEU A 28 2.25 -12.18 -8.21
CA LEU A 28 2.72 -12.69 -6.93
C LEU A 28 3.98 -13.55 -7.09
N SER A 29 4.02 -14.45 -8.06
CA SER A 29 5.20 -15.28 -8.32
C SER A 29 6.39 -14.47 -8.79
N ILE A 30 6.18 -13.41 -9.59
CA ILE A 30 7.24 -12.47 -9.98
C ILE A 30 7.78 -11.75 -8.75
N ALA A 31 6.89 -11.28 -7.86
CA ALA A 31 7.26 -10.63 -6.61
C ALA A 31 8.10 -11.56 -5.71
N GLU A 32 7.67 -12.80 -5.53
CA GLU A 32 8.38 -13.80 -4.73
C GLU A 32 9.78 -14.10 -5.29
N GLN A 33 9.91 -14.26 -6.61
CA GLN A 33 11.21 -14.43 -7.27
C GLN A 33 12.11 -13.19 -7.11
N PHE A 34 11.55 -11.99 -7.27
CA PHE A 34 12.27 -10.74 -7.11
C PHE A 34 12.71 -10.49 -5.67
N MET A 35 11.97 -11.03 -4.70
CA MET A 35 12.27 -10.95 -3.26
C MET A 35 13.08 -12.14 -2.74
N ALA A 36 13.34 -13.16 -3.56
CA ALA A 36 14.15 -14.30 -3.15
C ALA A 36 15.62 -13.90 -2.88
N PRO A 37 16.26 -14.49 -1.85
CA PRO A 37 17.67 -14.22 -1.57
C PRO A 37 18.62 -14.80 -2.62
N THR A 38 18.10 -15.68 -3.47
CA THR A 38 18.82 -16.28 -4.60
C THR A 38 18.67 -15.44 -5.86
N GLY A 39 19.64 -15.50 -6.76
CA GLY A 39 19.54 -14.82 -8.05
C GLY A 39 18.41 -15.37 -8.93
N TRP A 40 17.88 -14.53 -9.80
CA TRP A 40 16.82 -14.88 -10.75
C TRP A 40 17.26 -14.56 -12.18
N LEU A 41 17.64 -15.59 -12.96
CA LEU A 41 18.18 -15.44 -14.31
C LEU A 41 17.20 -14.74 -15.28
N ALA A 42 15.89 -15.01 -15.14
CA ALA A 42 14.87 -14.43 -16.00
C ALA A 42 14.41 -13.03 -15.52
N MET A 43 15.02 -12.44 -14.48
CA MET A 43 14.59 -11.18 -13.88
C MET A 43 14.31 -10.08 -14.90
N LYS A 44 15.24 -9.84 -15.81
CA LYS A 44 15.15 -8.74 -16.78
C LYS A 44 13.92 -8.81 -17.68
N SER A 45 13.48 -10.01 -18.04
CA SER A 45 12.28 -10.20 -18.88
C SER A 45 10.97 -9.87 -18.15
N HIS A 46 11.01 -9.72 -16.81
CA HIS A 46 9.86 -9.39 -15.97
C HIS A 46 9.92 -7.99 -15.36
N LEU A 47 10.89 -7.16 -15.78
CA LEU A 47 11.02 -5.77 -15.33
C LEU A 47 10.78 -4.83 -16.50
N CYS A 48 10.21 -3.65 -16.18
CA CYS A 48 10.11 -2.53 -17.13
C CYS A 48 10.27 -1.20 -16.41
N CYS A 49 10.14 -0.15 -17.17
CA CYS A 49 9.99 1.20 -16.66
C CYS A 49 11.15 1.59 -15.72
N GLU A 50 10.85 2.23 -14.60
CA GLU A 50 11.89 2.67 -13.65
C GLU A 50 12.65 1.50 -13.00
N VAL A 51 11.98 0.37 -12.74
CA VAL A 51 12.63 -0.78 -12.08
C VAL A 51 13.66 -1.43 -12.98
N ALA A 52 13.42 -1.50 -14.29
CA ALA A 52 14.40 -2.03 -15.25
C ALA A 52 15.71 -1.22 -15.25
N GLY A 53 15.62 0.11 -15.06
CA GLY A 53 16.80 0.99 -14.96
C GLY A 53 17.52 0.89 -13.62
N GLN A 54 16.80 0.60 -12.54
CA GLN A 54 17.34 0.52 -11.18
C GLN A 54 17.93 -0.85 -10.84
N ALA A 55 17.31 -1.94 -11.28
CA ALA A 55 17.74 -3.31 -11.03
C ALA A 55 18.87 -3.74 -11.96
N LYS A 56 20.09 -3.37 -11.64
CA LYS A 56 21.28 -3.61 -12.52
C LYS A 56 21.49 -5.08 -12.84
N HIS A 57 21.82 -5.92 -11.83
CA HIS A 57 22.14 -7.35 -12.00
C HIS A 57 21.68 -8.22 -10.83
N GLN A 58 21.04 -7.62 -9.82
CA GLN A 58 20.61 -8.32 -8.60
C GLN A 58 19.15 -8.06 -8.32
N THR A 59 18.48 -9.09 -7.80
CA THR A 59 17.14 -8.93 -7.25
C THR A 59 17.18 -8.10 -5.97
N LEU A 60 16.05 -7.48 -5.61
CA LEU A 60 15.96 -6.77 -4.33
C LEU A 60 16.18 -7.74 -3.15
N GLY A 61 15.72 -8.98 -3.27
CA GLY A 61 15.92 -10.01 -2.26
C GLY A 61 17.38 -10.32 -1.96
N GLN A 62 18.29 -10.24 -2.94
CA GLN A 62 19.73 -10.43 -2.74
C GLN A 62 20.39 -9.29 -1.95
N GLN A 63 19.78 -8.10 -1.95
CA GLN A 63 20.28 -6.92 -1.23
C GLN A 63 19.79 -6.89 0.23
N ILE A 64 18.79 -7.68 0.58
CA ILE A 64 18.22 -7.74 1.92
C ILE A 64 18.91 -8.85 2.73
N PRO A 65 19.38 -8.57 3.96
CA PRO A 65 20.03 -9.59 4.79
C PRO A 65 19.19 -10.86 4.94
N PRO A 66 19.76 -12.07 4.88
CA PRO A 66 19.02 -13.34 4.93
C PRO A 66 18.15 -13.52 6.20
N ARG A 67 18.54 -12.90 7.32
CA ARG A 67 17.78 -12.94 8.60
C ARG A 67 16.45 -12.20 8.54
N VAL A 68 16.25 -11.30 7.57
CA VAL A 68 15.00 -10.56 7.40
C VAL A 68 13.99 -11.45 6.69
N GLN A 69 12.88 -11.73 7.36
CA GLN A 69 11.74 -12.45 6.77
C GLN A 69 11.08 -11.57 5.71
N ARG A 70 10.64 -12.19 4.63
CA ARG A 70 9.98 -11.55 3.49
C ARG A 70 8.67 -12.27 3.23
N THR A 71 7.58 -11.51 3.19
CA THR A 71 6.26 -12.05 2.87
C THR A 71 5.66 -11.22 1.75
N CYS A 72 5.30 -11.86 0.65
CA CYS A 72 4.61 -11.23 -0.47
C CYS A 72 3.11 -11.54 -0.40
N GLN A 73 2.26 -10.55 -0.59
CA GLN A 73 0.81 -10.71 -0.60
C GLN A 73 0.20 -9.91 -1.76
N LEU A 74 -0.56 -10.58 -2.62
CA LEU A 74 -1.34 -9.90 -3.65
C LEU A 74 -2.43 -9.06 -2.98
N VAL A 75 -2.39 -7.75 -3.19
CA VAL A 75 -3.39 -6.80 -2.65
C VAL A 75 -4.58 -6.71 -3.60
N ARG A 76 -4.28 -6.49 -4.88
CA ARG A 76 -5.30 -6.37 -5.95
C ARG A 76 -4.68 -6.75 -7.28
N GLN A 77 -5.50 -7.30 -8.15
CA GLN A 77 -5.17 -7.55 -9.55
C GLN A 77 -6.42 -7.37 -10.39
N ASP A 78 -6.29 -6.67 -11.49
CA ASP A 78 -7.27 -6.59 -12.57
C ASP A 78 -6.66 -7.10 -13.88
N SER A 79 -7.28 -6.79 -15.02
CA SER A 79 -6.80 -7.23 -16.34
C SER A 79 -5.50 -6.56 -16.78
N ALA A 80 -5.19 -5.37 -16.26
CA ALA A 80 -4.09 -4.49 -16.71
C ALA A 80 -3.05 -4.22 -15.63
N THR A 81 -3.47 -4.16 -14.35
CA THR A 81 -2.61 -3.76 -13.24
C THR A 81 -2.68 -4.75 -12.07
N ALA A 82 -1.61 -4.80 -11.28
CA ALA A 82 -1.61 -5.51 -10.01
C ALA A 82 -0.68 -4.83 -9.01
N VAL A 83 -1.01 -4.99 -7.72
CA VAL A 83 -0.18 -4.53 -6.61
C VAL A 83 0.07 -5.68 -5.64
N VAL A 84 1.34 -5.91 -5.33
CA VAL A 84 1.77 -6.89 -4.33
C VAL A 84 2.43 -6.12 -3.19
N ALA A 85 1.91 -6.30 -1.98
CA ALA A 85 2.55 -5.80 -0.76
C ALA A 85 3.66 -6.77 -0.34
N VAL A 86 4.79 -6.21 0.04
CA VAL A 86 5.92 -6.95 0.59
C VAL A 86 6.16 -6.48 2.02
N GLU A 87 6.00 -7.38 2.98
CA GLU A 87 6.40 -7.15 4.36
C GLU A 87 7.82 -7.63 4.59
N LEU A 88 8.66 -6.75 5.11
CA LEU A 88 9.97 -7.10 5.66
C LEU A 88 9.89 -7.09 7.18
N ARG A 89 10.29 -8.19 7.81
CA ARG A 89 10.25 -8.34 9.26
C ARG A 89 11.57 -8.88 9.79
N ASP A 90 12.11 -8.20 10.79
CA ASP A 90 13.19 -8.72 11.62
C ASP A 90 12.79 -8.68 13.11
N SER A 91 13.73 -8.94 14.03
CA SER A 91 13.48 -8.93 15.46
C SER A 91 13.12 -7.55 16.04
N LEU A 92 13.43 -6.47 15.32
CA LEU A 92 13.34 -5.09 15.81
C LEU A 92 12.34 -4.24 15.02
N SER A 93 12.03 -4.62 13.78
CA SER A 93 11.26 -3.78 12.87
C SER A 93 10.38 -4.59 11.92
N ARG A 94 9.29 -3.96 11.51
CA ARG A 94 8.41 -4.42 10.44
C ARG A 94 8.17 -3.25 9.49
N ARG A 95 8.29 -3.48 8.19
CA ARG A 95 8.12 -2.46 7.16
C ARG A 95 7.44 -3.04 5.95
N ASP A 96 6.62 -2.23 5.27
CA ASP A 96 5.98 -2.59 4.02
C ASP A 96 6.48 -1.72 2.87
N PHE A 97 6.49 -2.31 1.70
CA PHE A 97 6.57 -1.60 0.43
C PHE A 97 5.73 -2.35 -0.61
N TYR A 98 5.48 -1.72 -1.75
CA TYR A 98 4.50 -2.17 -2.72
C TYR A 98 5.15 -2.28 -4.08
N LEU A 99 4.97 -3.44 -4.70
CA LEU A 99 5.41 -3.75 -6.05
C LEU A 99 4.22 -3.54 -6.98
N HIS A 100 4.35 -2.61 -7.91
CA HIS A 100 3.35 -2.29 -8.92
C HIS A 100 3.68 -2.99 -10.22
N PHE A 101 2.70 -3.65 -10.76
CA PHE A 101 2.79 -4.40 -12.01
C PHE A 101 1.84 -3.85 -13.04
N HIS A 102 2.23 -3.91 -14.30
CA HIS A 102 1.31 -3.79 -15.41
C HIS A 102 1.47 -4.97 -16.37
N ARG A 103 0.42 -5.21 -17.14
CA ARG A 103 0.38 -6.32 -18.09
C ARG A 103 0.75 -5.82 -19.48
N GLU A 104 1.74 -6.46 -20.09
CA GLU A 104 2.15 -6.30 -21.48
C GLU A 104 1.73 -7.54 -22.31
N ALA A 105 2.00 -7.51 -23.62
CA ALA A 105 1.70 -8.65 -24.51
C ALA A 105 2.43 -9.93 -24.08
N GLU A 106 3.67 -9.78 -23.59
CA GLU A 106 4.50 -10.89 -23.13
C GLU A 106 4.24 -11.29 -21.66
N GLY A 107 3.28 -10.68 -20.99
CA GLY A 107 2.91 -10.99 -19.61
C GLY A 107 3.08 -9.84 -18.61
N TRP A 108 3.13 -10.20 -17.34
CA TRP A 108 3.24 -9.22 -16.25
C TRP A 108 4.67 -8.70 -16.10
N LYS A 109 4.80 -7.38 -15.93
CA LYS A 109 6.07 -6.68 -15.70
C LYS A 109 5.99 -5.89 -14.38
N LEU A 110 7.01 -6.00 -13.56
CA LEU A 110 7.22 -5.12 -12.41
C LEU A 110 7.68 -3.74 -12.92
N SER A 111 6.87 -2.72 -12.67
CA SER A 111 7.05 -1.36 -13.21
C SER A 111 7.57 -0.36 -12.19
N ALA A 112 7.13 -0.48 -10.93
CA ALA A 112 7.51 0.46 -9.88
C ALA A 112 7.58 -0.22 -8.51
N ILE A 113 8.41 0.36 -7.62
CA ILE A 113 8.50 -0.01 -6.21
C ILE A 113 8.19 1.24 -5.41
N ARG A 114 7.22 1.16 -4.49
CA ARG A 114 6.81 2.29 -3.65
C ARG A 114 6.77 1.93 -2.18
N ASN A 115 7.12 2.89 -1.36
CA ASN A 115 6.93 2.86 0.09
C ASN A 115 6.49 4.24 0.57
N LEU A 116 5.94 4.32 1.76
CA LEU A 116 5.64 5.60 2.37
C LEU A 116 6.96 6.32 2.73
N ALA A 117 7.13 7.51 2.20
CA ALA A 117 8.33 8.30 2.45
C ALA A 117 8.46 8.66 3.95
N MET A 118 9.70 8.80 4.42
CA MET A 118 10.03 9.29 5.77
C MET A 118 9.58 8.41 6.96
N THR A 119 9.05 7.22 6.77
CA THR A 119 8.69 6.32 7.87
C THR A 119 9.88 5.98 8.77
N HIS A 120 11.10 6.01 8.24
CA HIS A 120 12.33 5.79 9.00
C HIS A 120 12.61 6.88 10.06
N LEU A 121 12.00 8.07 9.94
CA LEU A 121 12.10 9.15 10.93
C LEU A 121 11.18 8.95 12.13
N GLY A 122 10.16 8.10 12.01
CA GLY A 122 9.18 7.88 13.08
C GLY A 122 9.80 7.38 14.38
N PRO A 123 10.56 6.27 14.40
CA PRO A 123 11.15 5.76 15.63
C PRO A 123 12.05 6.77 16.37
N PRO A 124 12.98 7.51 15.70
CA PRO A 124 13.75 8.56 16.35
C PRO A 124 12.88 9.69 16.93
N MET A 125 11.85 10.13 16.19
CA MET A 125 10.94 11.17 16.65
C MET A 125 10.13 10.72 17.88
N VAL A 126 9.62 9.49 17.87
CA VAL A 126 8.93 8.91 19.01
C VAL A 126 9.86 8.80 20.21
N ALA A 127 11.11 8.37 20.04
CA ALA A 127 12.09 8.28 21.10
C ALA A 127 12.39 9.67 21.72
N LEU A 128 12.55 10.70 20.86
CA LEU A 128 12.77 12.09 21.31
C LEU A 128 11.60 12.59 22.15
N LEU A 129 10.36 12.43 21.66
CA LEU A 129 9.16 12.85 22.38
C LEU A 129 8.98 12.07 23.70
N ALA A 130 9.20 10.75 23.67
CA ALA A 130 9.07 9.90 24.85
C ALA A 130 10.09 10.21 25.95
N ALA A 131 11.23 10.83 25.60
CA ALA A 131 12.26 11.23 26.55
C ALA A 131 12.02 12.62 27.19
N MET A 132 10.96 13.35 26.79
CA MET A 132 10.66 14.69 27.32
C MET A 132 10.35 14.64 28.82
N PRO A 133 10.97 15.53 29.63
CA PRO A 133 10.64 15.66 31.05
C PRO A 133 9.18 16.13 31.27
N PRO A 134 8.57 15.81 32.43
CA PRO A 134 7.18 16.19 32.72
C PRO A 134 6.87 17.67 32.55
N ALA A 135 7.80 18.54 32.89
CA ALA A 135 7.64 20.02 32.75
C ALA A 135 7.56 20.41 31.25
N GLU A 136 8.39 19.81 30.41
CA GLU A 136 8.36 20.05 28.96
C GLU A 136 7.10 19.47 28.33
N VAL A 137 6.63 18.30 28.79
CA VAL A 137 5.34 17.71 28.34
C VAL A 137 4.18 18.65 28.70
N ALA A 138 4.17 19.24 29.91
CA ALA A 138 3.14 20.20 30.31
C ALA A 138 3.17 21.46 29.42
N ASP A 139 4.36 21.97 29.11
CA ASP A 139 4.53 23.10 28.20
C ASP A 139 4.12 22.79 26.78
N TYR A 140 4.47 21.60 26.27
CA TYR A 140 4.04 21.07 24.97
C TYR A 140 2.51 21.05 24.88
N ASN A 141 1.83 20.43 25.85
CA ASN A 141 0.37 20.32 25.85
C ASN A 141 -0.31 21.71 25.91
N ARG A 142 0.26 22.67 26.62
CA ARG A 142 -0.26 24.03 26.65
C ARG A 142 -0.13 24.75 25.31
N LYS A 143 0.97 24.50 24.57
CA LYS A 143 1.22 25.08 23.25
C LYS A 143 0.45 24.38 22.13
N HIS A 144 0.09 23.12 22.33
CA HIS A 144 -0.58 22.27 21.33
C HIS A 144 -1.88 21.66 21.89
N PRO A 145 -2.92 22.46 22.17
CA PRO A 145 -4.15 21.97 22.80
C PRO A 145 -4.87 20.92 21.95
N ASP A 146 -4.78 21.05 20.62
CA ASP A 146 -5.42 20.11 19.68
C ASP A 146 -4.59 18.87 19.37
N ALA A 147 -3.33 18.83 19.78
CA ALA A 147 -2.38 17.76 19.51
C ALA A 147 -1.50 17.50 20.73
N SER A 148 -2.09 16.99 21.82
CA SER A 148 -1.36 16.68 23.04
C SER A 148 -0.15 15.79 22.78
N HIS A 149 0.84 15.86 23.66
CA HIS A 149 2.04 15.02 23.60
C HIS A 149 1.71 13.52 23.46
N ALA A 150 0.75 13.03 24.25
CA ALA A 150 0.30 11.63 24.17
C ALA A 150 -0.32 11.29 22.81
N PHE A 151 -1.18 12.18 22.28
CA PHE A 151 -1.74 12.03 20.94
C PHE A 151 -0.63 12.01 19.88
N THR A 152 0.31 12.94 19.93
CA THR A 152 1.39 13.06 18.94
C THR A 152 2.24 11.79 18.89
N ILE A 153 2.61 11.24 20.05
CA ILE A 153 3.35 9.96 20.11
C ILE A 153 2.52 8.82 19.52
N GLY A 154 1.24 8.68 19.90
CA GLY A 154 0.36 7.64 19.40
C GLY A 154 0.15 7.74 17.89
N ASN A 155 -0.09 8.95 17.39
CA ASN A 155 -0.25 9.22 15.96
C ASN A 155 1.03 8.91 15.16
N LEU A 156 2.20 9.34 15.61
CA LEU A 156 3.49 9.04 14.97
C LEU A 156 3.77 7.54 14.94
N ARG A 157 3.50 6.82 16.02
CA ARG A 157 3.64 5.35 16.06
C ARG A 157 2.74 4.71 15.03
N LEU A 158 1.46 5.10 14.99
CA LEU A 158 0.49 4.53 14.05
C LEU A 158 0.84 4.87 12.61
N TRP A 159 1.19 6.13 12.32
CA TRP A 159 1.58 6.58 10.98
C TRP A 159 2.78 5.82 10.40
N THR A 160 3.77 5.49 11.24
CA THR A 160 5.00 4.82 10.80
C THR A 160 4.94 3.29 10.94
N SER A 161 3.81 2.76 11.38
CA SER A 161 3.59 1.32 11.55
C SER A 161 3.43 0.59 10.21
N ALA A 162 3.67 -0.72 10.26
CA ALA A 162 3.35 -1.60 9.16
C ALA A 162 1.83 -1.75 8.97
N ASP A 163 1.42 -2.15 7.77
CA ASP A 163 0.00 -2.36 7.42
C ASP A 163 -0.73 -3.25 8.42
N ALA A 164 -0.08 -4.33 8.84
CA ALA A 164 -0.68 -5.27 9.79
C ALA A 164 -0.94 -4.64 11.17
N ASP A 165 -0.08 -3.70 11.61
CA ASP A 165 -0.24 -3.03 12.90
C ASP A 165 -1.33 -1.96 12.81
N ILE A 166 -1.43 -1.23 11.68
CA ILE A 166 -2.53 -0.30 11.43
C ILE A 166 -3.87 -1.05 11.33
N ALA A 167 -3.89 -2.18 10.64
CA ALA A 167 -5.07 -3.05 10.59
C ALA A 167 -5.48 -3.58 11.97
N ALA A 168 -4.51 -4.00 12.79
CA ALA A 168 -4.77 -4.45 14.16
C ALA A 168 -5.37 -3.31 15.00
N HIS A 169 -4.83 -2.09 14.90
CA HIS A 169 -5.39 -0.91 15.56
C HIS A 169 -6.85 -0.66 15.13
N PHE A 170 -7.14 -0.73 13.83
CA PHE A 170 -8.51 -0.61 13.32
C PHE A 170 -9.44 -1.66 13.92
N TYR A 171 -9.06 -2.94 13.90
CA TYR A 171 -9.91 -4.00 14.43
C TYR A 171 -10.12 -3.89 15.95
N GLN A 172 -9.10 -3.51 16.68
CA GLN A 172 -9.17 -3.27 18.13
C GLN A 172 -10.13 -2.12 18.49
N HIS A 173 -10.18 -1.08 17.66
CA HIS A 173 -10.99 0.13 17.90
C HIS A 173 -12.20 0.23 16.97
N ARG A 174 -12.63 -0.86 16.35
CA ARG A 174 -13.66 -0.88 15.30
C ARG A 174 -14.94 -0.15 15.69
N ALA A 175 -15.41 -0.28 16.92
CA ALA A 175 -16.62 0.41 17.40
C ALA A 175 -16.46 1.94 17.35
N ALA A 176 -15.29 2.46 17.75
CA ALA A 176 -15.01 3.89 17.69
C ALA A 176 -14.87 4.39 16.25
N PHE A 177 -14.31 3.58 15.34
CA PHE A 177 -14.29 3.90 13.90
C PHE A 177 -15.68 3.95 13.30
N GLN A 178 -16.59 3.05 13.69
CA GLN A 178 -17.99 3.11 13.25
C GLN A 178 -18.72 4.33 13.83
N GLU A 179 -18.44 4.70 15.08
CA GLU A 179 -19.05 5.88 15.70
C GLU A 179 -18.60 7.17 15.03
N VAL A 180 -17.30 7.35 14.75
CA VAL A 180 -16.83 8.56 14.05
C VAL A 180 -17.39 8.64 12.63
N LEU A 181 -17.45 7.52 11.91
CA LEU A 181 -18.08 7.45 10.59
C LEU A 181 -19.54 7.88 10.65
N LYS A 182 -20.31 7.29 11.57
CA LYS A 182 -21.73 7.64 11.77
C LYS A 182 -21.90 9.13 12.04
N ARG A 183 -21.09 9.73 12.92
CA ARG A 183 -21.16 11.16 13.25
C ARG A 183 -20.86 12.04 12.04
N VAL A 184 -19.82 11.70 11.28
CA VAL A 184 -19.49 12.43 10.05
C VAL A 184 -20.62 12.35 9.03
N GLN A 185 -21.25 11.18 8.85
CA GLN A 185 -22.37 11.01 7.93
C GLN A 185 -23.65 11.70 8.40
N THR A 186 -24.00 11.57 9.70
CA THR A 186 -25.22 12.18 10.24
C THR A 186 -25.12 13.70 10.43
N GLY A 187 -23.91 14.22 10.61
CA GLY A 187 -23.63 15.65 10.70
C GLY A 187 -23.77 16.38 9.37
N GLN A 188 -23.92 15.64 8.27
CA GLN A 188 -24.03 16.20 6.91
C GLN A 188 -22.91 17.20 6.58
N PHE A 189 -21.72 16.95 7.12
CA PHE A 189 -20.56 17.83 6.92
C PHE A 189 -20.05 17.82 5.47
N PHE A 190 -20.32 16.77 4.72
CA PHE A 190 -19.87 16.65 3.33
C PHE A 190 -21.08 16.52 2.41
N ASP A 191 -21.19 17.42 1.46
CA ASP A 191 -22.22 17.36 0.42
C ASP A 191 -22.02 16.05 -0.39
N PRO A 192 -23.09 15.32 -0.75
CA PRO A 192 -23.01 14.19 -1.65
C PRO A 192 -22.47 14.54 -3.05
N ILE A 193 -22.58 15.80 -3.46
CA ILE A 193 -22.03 16.32 -4.70
C ILE A 193 -20.73 17.05 -4.36
N LEU A 194 -19.61 16.65 -4.99
CA LEU A 194 -18.33 17.36 -4.89
C LEU A 194 -18.49 18.78 -5.41
N ASP A 195 -18.56 19.75 -4.49
CA ASP A 195 -18.67 21.15 -4.83
C ASP A 195 -17.45 21.96 -4.39
N ALA A 196 -17.34 23.20 -4.85
CA ALA A 196 -16.21 24.09 -4.60
C ALA A 196 -15.95 24.39 -3.10
N ASP A 197 -16.94 24.17 -2.23
CA ASP A 197 -16.91 24.44 -0.79
C ASP A 197 -16.39 23.29 0.08
N GLU A 198 -15.84 22.23 -0.51
CA GLU A 198 -15.34 21.04 0.20
C GLU A 198 -14.28 21.36 1.29
N ALA A 199 -13.57 22.49 1.18
CA ALA A 199 -12.65 22.95 2.21
C ALA A 199 -13.39 23.40 3.47
N THR A 200 -14.53 24.04 3.32
CA THR A 200 -15.39 24.52 4.41
C THR A 200 -16.03 23.33 5.13
N ASP A 201 -16.49 22.32 4.37
CA ASP A 201 -17.07 21.08 4.89
C ASP A 201 -16.04 20.29 5.70
N GLU A 202 -14.84 20.12 5.16
CA GLU A 202 -13.73 19.48 5.87
C GLU A 202 -13.42 20.22 7.18
N GLN A 203 -13.38 21.56 7.16
CA GLN A 203 -13.15 22.37 8.33
C GLN A 203 -14.27 22.20 9.36
N ALA A 204 -15.53 22.22 8.94
CA ALA A 204 -16.69 22.04 9.82
C ALA A 204 -16.67 20.65 10.48
N ALA A 205 -16.42 19.58 9.72
CA ALA A 205 -16.33 18.23 10.24
C ALA A 205 -15.22 18.08 11.29
N ASN A 206 -14.05 18.64 11.02
CA ASN A 206 -12.91 18.54 11.92
C ASN A 206 -13.02 19.47 13.15
N ALA A 207 -13.82 20.53 13.07
CA ALA A 207 -14.12 21.46 14.17
C ALA A 207 -15.24 20.96 15.09
N ASP A 208 -16.05 19.97 14.66
CA ASP A 208 -17.10 19.39 15.52
C ASP A 208 -16.45 18.72 16.75
N PRO A 209 -16.83 19.11 18.00
CA PRO A 209 -16.16 18.62 19.20
C PRO A 209 -16.22 17.11 19.38
N ALA A 210 -17.33 16.48 18.95
CA ALA A 210 -17.51 15.02 19.11
C ALA A 210 -16.71 14.24 18.06
N VAL A 211 -16.68 14.72 16.81
CA VAL A 211 -15.80 14.16 15.76
C VAL A 211 -14.35 14.33 16.17
N HIS A 212 -13.93 15.54 16.58
CA HIS A 212 -12.59 15.82 17.01
C HIS A 212 -12.12 14.91 18.17
N ALA A 213 -12.96 14.72 19.21
CA ALA A 213 -12.63 13.84 20.33
C ALA A 213 -12.38 12.41 19.89
N LEU A 214 -13.23 11.86 18.99
CA LEU A 214 -13.07 10.52 18.44
C LEU A 214 -11.82 10.40 17.56
N LEU A 215 -11.55 11.39 16.72
CA LEU A 215 -10.31 11.40 15.93
C LEU A 215 -9.07 11.34 16.82
N ARG A 216 -9.03 12.13 17.91
CA ARG A 216 -7.92 12.11 18.88
C ARG A 216 -7.79 10.80 19.62
N GLN A 217 -8.91 10.19 20.03
CA GLN A 217 -8.93 8.85 20.65
C GLN A 217 -8.37 7.77 19.72
N LEU A 218 -8.61 7.89 18.42
CA LEU A 218 -8.17 6.95 17.38
C LEU A 218 -6.79 7.27 16.79
N TYR A 219 -6.10 8.28 17.32
CA TYR A 219 -4.84 8.80 16.76
C TYR A 219 -4.95 9.26 15.30
N LEU A 220 -6.12 9.78 14.89
CA LEU A 220 -6.36 10.31 13.56
C LEU A 220 -6.13 11.82 13.53
N GLY A 221 -5.47 12.31 12.48
CA GLY A 221 -5.22 13.73 12.27
C GLY A 221 -6.47 14.51 11.89
N ARG A 222 -7.21 14.00 10.91
CA ARG A 222 -8.41 14.65 10.37
C ARG A 222 -9.26 13.69 9.54
N VAL A 223 -10.49 14.14 9.21
CA VAL A 223 -11.32 13.55 8.15
C VAL A 223 -11.31 14.46 6.92
N THR A 224 -11.29 13.89 5.71
CA THR A 224 -11.22 14.60 4.42
C THR A 224 -11.84 13.76 3.30
N ARG A 225 -11.95 14.33 2.09
CA ARG A 225 -12.26 13.61 0.83
C ARG A 225 -11.16 13.75 -0.23
N ARG A 226 -10.01 14.32 0.12
CA ARG A 226 -9.02 14.83 -0.84
C ARG A 226 -7.71 14.03 -0.92
N ALA A 227 -7.47 13.11 0.01
CA ALA A 227 -6.16 12.45 0.07
C ALA A 227 -5.95 11.45 -1.07
N THR A 228 -7.01 10.79 -1.56
CA THR A 228 -6.92 9.76 -2.60
C THR A 228 -7.54 10.16 -3.94
N SER A 229 -8.07 11.37 -4.05
CA SER A 229 -8.88 11.83 -5.21
C SER A 229 -10.14 10.99 -5.46
N CYS A 230 -10.63 10.28 -4.45
CA CYS A 230 -11.89 9.55 -4.49
C CYS A 230 -13.02 10.47 -4.02
N GLY A 231 -13.70 11.13 -4.93
CA GLY A 231 -14.72 12.13 -4.61
C GLY A 231 -15.88 11.67 -3.71
N SER A 232 -16.18 10.37 -3.67
CA SER A 232 -17.26 9.81 -2.86
C SER A 232 -16.77 9.12 -1.57
N CYS A 233 -15.45 9.04 -1.35
CA CYS A 233 -14.88 8.37 -0.19
C CYS A 233 -14.81 9.32 1.02
N LEU A 234 -14.98 8.77 2.23
CA LEU A 234 -14.58 9.44 3.46
C LEU A 234 -13.20 8.92 3.89
N GLU A 235 -12.26 9.81 4.11
CA GLU A 235 -10.88 9.50 4.38
C GLU A 235 -10.49 10.00 5.77
N PHE A 236 -10.10 9.07 6.63
CA PHE A 236 -9.66 9.30 8.00
C PHE A 236 -8.12 9.26 8.01
N VAL A 237 -7.51 10.43 7.86
CA VAL A 237 -6.05 10.58 7.77
C VAL A 237 -5.42 10.30 9.13
N ILE A 238 -4.53 9.33 9.21
CA ILE A 238 -3.68 9.12 10.39
C ILE A 238 -2.64 10.22 10.40
N GLY A 239 -1.81 10.31 9.37
CA GLY A 239 -0.76 11.29 9.28
C GLY A 239 -0.11 11.29 7.90
N GLY A 240 0.92 12.12 7.77
CA GLY A 240 1.68 12.25 6.53
C GLY A 240 2.06 13.67 6.22
N LYS A 241 2.78 13.83 5.14
CA LYS A 241 3.12 15.11 4.52
C LYS A 241 2.31 15.22 3.22
N THR A 242 2.12 16.42 2.71
CA THR A 242 1.52 16.63 1.37
C THR A 242 2.17 15.71 0.34
N GLY A 243 1.36 14.90 -0.33
CA GLY A 243 1.83 13.90 -1.29
C GLY A 243 2.35 12.58 -0.67
N SER A 244 2.34 12.40 0.66
CA SER A 244 2.75 11.15 1.31
C SER A 244 1.92 10.95 2.57
N THR A 245 0.75 10.34 2.42
CA THR A 245 -0.28 10.23 3.47
C THR A 245 -0.61 8.76 3.75
N VAL A 246 -0.92 8.46 5.00
CA VAL A 246 -1.50 7.18 5.41
C VAL A 246 -2.80 7.43 6.17
N GLY A 247 -3.80 6.59 5.94
CA GLY A 247 -5.09 6.69 6.60
C GLY A 247 -5.99 5.50 6.34
N LEU A 248 -7.21 5.65 6.77
CA LEU A 248 -8.30 4.70 6.54
C LEU A 248 -9.34 5.38 5.64
N LEU A 249 -9.78 4.67 4.62
CA LEU A 249 -10.79 5.12 3.68
C LEU A 249 -12.05 4.30 3.88
N TYR A 250 -13.20 4.96 3.88
CA TYR A 250 -14.51 4.32 3.85
C TYR A 250 -15.20 4.54 2.51
N GLN A 251 -15.51 3.45 1.82
CA GLN A 251 -16.33 3.39 0.61
C GLN A 251 -17.04 2.03 0.56
N PRO A 252 -18.38 1.98 0.74
CA PRO A 252 -19.11 0.73 0.72
C PRO A 252 -19.21 0.09 -0.66
N GLU A 253 -19.13 0.90 -1.73
CA GLU A 253 -19.24 0.44 -3.11
C GLU A 253 -17.87 0.22 -3.73
N ALA A 254 -17.48 -1.05 -3.91
CA ALA A 254 -16.16 -1.41 -4.45
C ALA A 254 -15.91 -0.88 -5.88
N SER A 255 -16.96 -0.63 -6.66
CA SER A 255 -16.90 -0.05 -8.00
C SER A 255 -16.48 1.42 -8.03
N LEU A 256 -16.64 2.13 -6.91
CA LEU A 256 -16.27 3.54 -6.75
C LEU A 256 -14.87 3.74 -6.16
N LEU A 257 -14.16 2.65 -5.87
CA LEU A 257 -12.80 2.74 -5.33
C LEU A 257 -11.83 3.29 -6.37
N PRO A 258 -10.94 4.20 -5.95
CA PRO A 258 -9.91 4.73 -6.82
C PRO A 258 -8.91 3.64 -7.25
N ALA A 259 -8.32 3.83 -8.42
CA ALA A 259 -7.28 2.94 -8.92
C ALA A 259 -5.96 3.15 -8.15
N MET A 260 -5.28 2.06 -7.83
CA MET A 260 -3.92 2.15 -7.29
C MET A 260 -2.93 2.47 -8.40
N GLN A 261 -2.05 3.45 -8.15
CA GLN A 261 -1.04 3.91 -9.09
C GLN A 261 0.28 4.16 -8.34
N PRO A 262 1.43 3.95 -8.99
CA PRO A 262 2.72 4.24 -8.38
C PRO A 262 2.86 5.68 -7.89
N ASP A 263 2.33 6.64 -8.67
CA ASP A 263 2.35 8.07 -8.35
C ASP A 263 0.94 8.50 -7.91
N GLY A 264 0.71 8.53 -6.62
CA GLY A 264 -0.59 8.84 -6.01
C GLY A 264 -1.02 7.79 -5.00
N LEU A 265 -2.11 7.07 -5.25
CA LEU A 265 -2.61 6.02 -4.35
C LEU A 265 -1.79 4.73 -4.53
N ILE A 266 -0.76 4.55 -3.70
CA ILE A 266 0.18 3.42 -3.84
C ILE A 266 -0.39 2.09 -3.33
N VAL A 267 -1.29 2.13 -2.37
CA VAL A 267 -1.99 0.94 -1.86
C VAL A 267 -3.38 1.27 -1.34
N LEU A 268 -4.29 0.35 -1.57
CA LEU A 268 -5.64 0.32 -0.99
C LEU A 268 -5.93 -1.11 -0.55
N ARG A 269 -5.84 -1.36 0.76
CA ARG A 269 -5.94 -2.70 1.36
C ARG A 269 -7.27 -2.86 2.08
N PRO A 270 -8.11 -3.87 1.74
CA PRO A 270 -9.40 -4.05 2.37
C PRO A 270 -9.27 -4.46 3.86
N LEU A 271 -10.07 -3.82 4.71
CA LEU A 271 -10.24 -4.12 6.13
C LEU A 271 -11.64 -4.68 6.45
N GLY A 272 -12.49 -4.77 5.43
CA GLY A 272 -13.86 -5.26 5.53
C GLY A 272 -14.90 -4.18 5.81
N ASN A 273 -16.16 -4.47 5.45
CA ASN A 273 -17.32 -3.58 5.62
C ASN A 273 -17.14 -2.17 5.03
N GLY A 274 -16.54 -2.07 3.86
CA GLY A 274 -16.31 -0.80 3.17
C GLY A 274 -15.13 0.00 3.70
N TRP A 275 -14.33 -0.53 4.62
CA TRP A 275 -13.11 0.10 5.12
C TRP A 275 -11.86 -0.41 4.42
N TYR A 276 -10.92 0.49 4.19
CA TYR A 276 -9.66 0.22 3.52
C TYR A 276 -8.53 0.99 4.21
N LEU A 277 -7.38 0.38 4.38
CA LEU A 277 -6.13 1.08 4.64
C LEU A 277 -5.62 1.65 3.31
N TYR A 278 -5.26 2.93 3.29
CA TYR A 278 -4.64 3.55 2.12
C TYR A 278 -3.32 4.24 2.44
N LYS A 279 -2.43 4.29 1.44
CA LYS A 279 -1.21 5.11 1.45
C LYS A 279 -1.07 5.80 0.12
N THR A 280 -0.62 7.05 0.15
CA THR A 280 -0.33 7.86 -1.05
C THR A 280 1.12 8.31 -1.07
N THR A 281 1.62 8.66 -2.26
CA THR A 281 2.91 9.33 -2.48
C THR A 281 2.71 10.67 -3.12
#